data_c1fd0e5d149c783a19a07ee119baf44e
#
_entry.id   c1fd0e5d149c783a19a07ee119baf44e
#
_cell.length_a   1.000
_cell.length_b   1.000
_cell.length_c   1.000
_cell.angle_alpha   90.00
_cell.angle_beta   90.00
_cell.angle_gamma   90.00
#
_symmetry.space_group_name_H-M   'P 1'
#
loop_
_entity.id
_entity.type
_entity.pdbx_description
1 polymer ?
#
loop_
_entity_poly.entity_id
_entity_poly.type
_entity_poly.pdbx_seq_one_letter_code
_entity_poly.pdbx_strand_id
1 'polypeptide(L)'
;MKEGRGRGQAGSSAGDEVALAYLEDASGFRGYAERLIVPADEASVVAALGEASSAEVPLTIAGAGTGVTGARVPMGGWVLSLEKLTRLEIGQGYAIAGAGVLLRDLDLAARQSAQFYPPDPTETSASVGGTVATNASGARSFKYGATRRWIERLRVVLADGRVIDAGRGDTLDFDPGTIPLPEVTKNTAGYQLRSGMDWIDLFTGSEGTLGVITEAQLRLLPAPAGVLAGVIFFSNDNAALDAVDDWRATASARVLEYFDAPSLALLRGRFPEIPSAASAAILFEQELAAETAPDEVGTWLARTEAAHALAESWLADSATDRERFRRFRHALPELVNDTVRRNGTLKMGTDHAVPIARNREMLEYYRRRLEAEFPDRYVIFGHIGDAHLHVNMLPSPEDAERASALLVEFARQAVALGGTVSAEHGLGRRKAHLLAVQYAPDHLARMRAVKRRLDFDNLLGRGVLWAE
;
A
#
# COMPACT_ATOMS: atom_id res chain seq x y z
N MET A 1 -53.47 -43.06 32.14
CA MET A 1 -54.02 -41.73 32.31
C MET A 1 -52.98 -40.85 33.00
N LYS A 2 -52.44 -39.93 32.31
CA LYS A 2 -52.17 -38.53 32.57
C LYS A 2 -51.10 -38.00 31.62
N GLU A 3 -51.57 -37.13 30.81
CA GLU A 3 -50.80 -36.33 29.83
C GLU A 3 -49.82 -35.40 30.53
N GLY A 4 -48.63 -35.31 30.02
CA GLY A 4 -47.60 -34.29 30.34
C GLY A 4 -47.29 -33.47 29.10
N ARG A 5 -47.80 -32.24 29.07
CA ARG A 5 -47.57 -31.27 27.97
C ARG A 5 -46.12 -30.85 27.96
N GLY A 6 -45.40 -31.16 26.88
CA GLY A 6 -44.10 -30.57 26.57
C GLY A 6 -44.29 -29.11 26.11
N ARG A 7 -43.67 -28.18 26.87
CA ARG A 7 -43.45 -26.79 26.41
C ARG A 7 -42.34 -26.79 25.38
N GLY A 8 -42.65 -26.41 24.19
CA GLY A 8 -41.66 -26.08 23.17
C GLY A 8 -40.80 -24.89 23.64
N GLN A 9 -39.54 -25.12 23.86
CA GLN A 9 -38.55 -24.05 23.87
C GLN A 9 -38.31 -23.62 22.43
N ALA A 10 -38.72 -22.39 22.14
CA ALA A 10 -38.24 -21.70 20.91
C ALA A 10 -36.74 -21.53 21.09
N GLY A 11 -35.97 -22.26 20.26
CA GLY A 11 -34.55 -22.06 20.14
C GLY A 11 -34.27 -20.66 19.59
N SER A 12 -33.67 -19.81 20.41
CA SER A 12 -32.98 -18.62 19.91
C SER A 12 -31.86 -19.13 19.02
N SER A 13 -31.90 -18.81 17.72
CA SER A 13 -30.75 -18.94 16.84
C SER A 13 -29.64 -18.06 17.41
N ALA A 14 -28.64 -18.66 18.02
CA ALA A 14 -27.37 -17.98 18.26
C ALA A 14 -26.89 -17.48 16.88
N GLY A 15 -26.73 -16.17 16.71
CA GLY A 15 -26.14 -15.60 15.51
C GLY A 15 -24.75 -16.24 15.32
N ASP A 16 -24.46 -16.71 14.12
CA ASP A 16 -23.14 -17.26 13.80
C ASP A 16 -22.09 -16.22 14.17
N GLU A 17 -21.13 -16.60 15.02
CA GLU A 17 -20.02 -15.74 15.44
C GLU A 17 -19.20 -15.38 14.19
N VAL A 18 -18.90 -14.08 13.98
CA VAL A 18 -18.10 -13.61 12.85
C VAL A 18 -16.70 -14.20 12.94
N ALA A 19 -16.27 -14.92 11.91
CA ALA A 19 -14.97 -15.58 11.88
C ALA A 19 -13.82 -14.58 12.03
N LEU A 20 -12.78 -14.95 12.78
CA LEU A 20 -11.63 -14.11 13.11
C LEU A 20 -10.97 -13.47 11.86
N ALA A 21 -10.94 -14.18 10.74
CA ALA A 21 -10.38 -13.69 9.48
C ALA A 21 -11.03 -12.39 8.97
N TYR A 22 -12.24 -12.04 9.41
CA TYR A 22 -12.91 -10.80 9.08
C TYR A 22 -12.77 -9.72 10.15
N LEU A 23 -12.22 -10.05 11.30
CA LEU A 23 -12.07 -9.18 12.47
C LEU A 23 -10.65 -8.60 12.61
N GLU A 24 -9.73 -9.00 11.73
CA GLU A 24 -8.32 -8.58 11.77
C GLU A 24 -7.76 -8.32 10.37
N ASP A 25 -6.62 -7.67 10.31
CA ASP A 25 -5.80 -7.49 9.10
C ASP A 25 -4.30 -7.60 9.47
N ALA A 26 -3.41 -7.30 8.54
CA ALA A 26 -1.97 -7.35 8.80
C ALA A 26 -1.45 -6.21 9.71
N SER A 27 -2.30 -5.32 10.20
CA SER A 27 -1.93 -4.28 11.17
C SER A 27 -1.66 -4.81 12.58
N GLY A 28 -2.17 -6.01 12.88
CA GLY A 28 -2.19 -6.56 14.23
C GLY A 28 -3.34 -6.05 15.11
N PHE A 29 -4.22 -5.19 14.58
CA PHE A 29 -5.48 -4.87 15.27
C PHE A 29 -6.45 -6.03 15.17
N ARG A 30 -7.19 -6.22 16.23
CA ARG A 30 -8.28 -7.18 16.30
C ARG A 30 -9.54 -6.45 16.78
N GLY A 31 -10.59 -6.54 15.98
CA GLY A 31 -11.86 -5.91 16.25
C GLY A 31 -12.95 -6.92 16.63
N TYR A 32 -14.19 -6.45 16.55
CA TYR A 32 -15.39 -7.26 16.76
C TYR A 32 -16.52 -6.74 15.85
N ALA A 33 -17.43 -7.63 15.48
CA ALA A 33 -18.61 -7.30 14.67
C ALA A 33 -19.77 -8.22 15.05
N GLU A 34 -20.98 -7.75 14.83
CA GLU A 34 -22.22 -8.49 15.16
C GLU A 34 -22.66 -9.38 14.01
N ARG A 35 -22.29 -9.00 12.75
CA ARG A 35 -22.74 -9.71 11.56
C ARG A 35 -21.73 -9.57 10.42
N LEU A 36 -21.59 -10.65 9.64
CA LEU A 36 -20.87 -10.68 8.35
C LEU A 36 -21.87 -10.75 7.21
N ILE A 37 -21.71 -9.88 6.20
CA ILE A 37 -22.47 -9.88 4.94
C ILE A 37 -21.46 -10.11 3.81
N VAL A 38 -21.74 -11.08 2.93
CA VAL A 38 -20.86 -11.45 1.80
C VAL A 38 -21.72 -11.41 0.52
N PRO A 39 -21.92 -10.22 -0.09
CA PRO A 39 -22.73 -10.06 -1.28
C PRO A 39 -22.11 -10.76 -2.48
N ALA A 40 -22.95 -11.37 -3.32
CA ALA A 40 -22.53 -12.05 -4.53
C ALA A 40 -22.44 -11.12 -5.76
N ASP A 41 -23.11 -9.97 -5.68
CA ASP A 41 -23.22 -8.98 -6.76
C ASP A 41 -23.46 -7.57 -6.22
N GLU A 42 -23.46 -6.57 -7.10
CA GLU A 42 -23.66 -5.16 -6.74
C GLU A 42 -25.06 -4.90 -6.18
N ALA A 43 -26.08 -5.57 -6.69
CA ALA A 43 -27.46 -5.40 -6.18
C ALA A 43 -27.56 -5.85 -4.72
N SER A 44 -26.87 -6.92 -4.36
CA SER A 44 -26.75 -7.39 -2.97
C SER A 44 -25.93 -6.42 -2.08
N VAL A 45 -24.96 -5.70 -2.64
CA VAL A 45 -24.25 -4.60 -1.92
C VAL A 45 -25.24 -3.47 -1.62
N VAL A 46 -26.02 -3.03 -2.61
CA VAL A 46 -27.06 -1.99 -2.43
C VAL A 46 -28.06 -2.41 -1.34
N ALA A 47 -28.55 -3.66 -1.38
CA ALA A 47 -29.47 -4.18 -0.37
C ALA A 47 -28.86 -4.17 1.03
N ALA A 48 -27.61 -4.58 1.17
CA ALA A 48 -26.89 -4.59 2.45
C ALA A 48 -26.70 -3.19 3.05
N LEU A 49 -26.38 -2.19 2.20
CA LEU A 49 -26.30 -0.79 2.61
C LEU A 49 -27.65 -0.25 3.10
N GLY A 50 -28.73 -0.55 2.36
CA GLY A 50 -30.10 -0.15 2.75
C GLY A 50 -30.54 -0.79 4.07
N GLU A 51 -30.20 -2.06 4.30
CA GLU A 51 -30.48 -2.77 5.56
C GLU A 51 -29.71 -2.13 6.73
N ALA A 52 -28.39 -1.90 6.55
CA ALA A 52 -27.56 -1.30 7.57
C ALA A 52 -27.96 0.15 7.91
N SER A 53 -28.31 0.94 6.89
CA SER A 53 -28.84 2.30 7.07
C SER A 53 -30.15 2.29 7.85
N SER A 54 -31.10 1.40 7.49
CA SER A 54 -32.39 1.27 8.18
C SER A 54 -32.24 0.82 9.64
N ALA A 55 -31.23 0.04 9.93
CA ALA A 55 -30.90 -0.44 11.27
C ALA A 55 -30.00 0.54 12.06
N GLU A 56 -29.52 1.62 11.44
CA GLU A 56 -28.54 2.58 11.98
C GLU A 56 -27.22 1.91 12.43
N VAL A 57 -26.83 0.80 11.77
CA VAL A 57 -25.65 0.00 12.11
C VAL A 57 -24.49 0.36 11.21
N PRO A 58 -23.30 0.69 11.75
CA PRO A 58 -22.13 1.02 10.96
C PRO A 58 -21.62 -0.20 10.18
N LEU A 59 -21.11 0.05 8.96
CA LEU A 59 -20.50 -0.94 8.10
C LEU A 59 -18.98 -0.73 7.98
N THR A 60 -18.23 -1.81 8.19
CA THR A 60 -16.82 -1.89 7.83
C THR A 60 -16.69 -2.68 6.54
N ILE A 61 -16.12 -2.05 5.50
CA ILE A 61 -15.89 -2.69 4.21
C ILE A 61 -14.62 -3.52 4.27
N ALA A 62 -14.72 -4.81 3.89
CA ALA A 62 -13.61 -5.75 3.96
C ALA A 62 -13.17 -6.20 2.56
N GLY A 63 -11.91 -5.92 2.20
CA GLY A 63 -11.18 -6.58 1.13
C GLY A 63 -10.43 -7.82 1.64
N ALA A 64 -9.30 -8.17 1.01
CA ALA A 64 -8.55 -9.40 1.30
C ALA A 64 -7.79 -9.42 2.65
N GLY A 65 -7.75 -8.33 3.40
CA GLY A 65 -7.14 -8.32 4.74
C GLY A 65 -5.63 -8.12 4.79
N THR A 66 -5.04 -7.72 3.69
CA THR A 66 -3.59 -7.50 3.57
C THR A 66 -3.13 -6.12 4.07
N GLY A 67 -4.07 -5.23 4.41
CA GLY A 67 -3.79 -3.89 4.90
C GLY A 67 -3.06 -3.88 6.24
N VAL A 68 -2.19 -2.88 6.45
CA VAL A 68 -1.34 -2.78 7.65
C VAL A 68 -1.74 -1.63 8.58
N THR A 69 -2.91 -1.01 8.34
CA THR A 69 -3.35 0.20 9.08
C THR A 69 -4.70 0.04 9.79
N GLY A 70 -5.33 -1.13 9.73
CA GLY A 70 -6.57 -1.41 10.43
C GLY A 70 -7.83 -0.81 9.80
N ALA A 71 -7.79 -0.38 8.54
CA ALA A 71 -8.95 0.22 7.87
C ALA A 71 -10.14 -0.76 7.77
N ARG A 72 -9.87 -2.06 7.51
CA ARG A 72 -10.91 -3.09 7.42
C ARG A 72 -11.29 -3.73 8.75
N VAL A 73 -10.62 -3.36 9.84
CA VAL A 73 -10.90 -3.97 11.16
C VAL A 73 -12.13 -3.33 11.78
N PRO A 74 -13.22 -4.10 12.02
CA PRO A 74 -14.45 -3.55 12.58
C PRO A 74 -14.30 -3.26 14.08
N MET A 75 -14.90 -2.18 14.53
CA MET A 75 -15.03 -1.83 15.96
C MET A 75 -16.51 -1.75 16.35
N GLY A 76 -17.23 -2.83 16.11
CA GLY A 76 -18.68 -2.94 16.20
C GLY A 76 -19.38 -2.89 14.84
N GLY A 77 -20.70 -3.07 14.85
CA GLY A 77 -21.53 -3.06 13.67
C GLY A 77 -21.35 -4.30 12.77
N TRP A 78 -21.52 -4.12 11.46
CA TRP A 78 -21.46 -5.22 10.52
C TRP A 78 -20.23 -5.13 9.62
N VAL A 79 -19.76 -6.29 9.12
CA VAL A 79 -18.72 -6.39 8.09
C VAL A 79 -19.35 -6.69 6.74
N LEU A 80 -18.99 -5.92 5.72
CA LEU A 80 -19.35 -6.15 4.33
C LEU A 80 -18.10 -6.66 3.58
N SER A 81 -17.99 -7.98 3.38
CA SER A 81 -16.89 -8.59 2.64
C SER A 81 -17.18 -8.64 1.14
N LEU A 82 -16.26 -8.11 0.34
CA LEU A 82 -16.40 -8.06 -1.12
C LEU A 82 -15.75 -9.25 -1.84
N GLU A 83 -15.35 -10.28 -1.11
CA GLU A 83 -14.59 -11.42 -1.62
C GLU A 83 -15.27 -12.21 -2.75
N LYS A 84 -16.61 -12.15 -2.86
CA LYS A 84 -17.37 -12.83 -3.91
C LYS A 84 -17.53 -12.01 -5.19
N LEU A 85 -17.14 -10.75 -5.21
CA LEU A 85 -17.17 -9.92 -6.41
C LEU A 85 -15.92 -10.23 -7.27
N THR A 86 -15.88 -11.41 -7.88
CA THR A 86 -14.69 -11.99 -8.54
C THR A 86 -14.77 -12.04 -10.06
N ARG A 87 -15.71 -11.29 -10.69
CA ARG A 87 -15.74 -11.15 -12.13
C ARG A 87 -14.40 -10.62 -12.63
N LEU A 88 -13.81 -11.26 -13.65
CA LEU A 88 -12.56 -10.82 -14.28
C LEU A 88 -12.66 -11.04 -15.78
N GLU A 89 -12.48 -9.97 -16.55
CA GLU A 89 -12.43 -9.98 -18.01
C GLU A 89 -11.17 -9.27 -18.47
N ILE A 90 -10.41 -9.89 -19.37
CA ILE A 90 -9.21 -9.30 -19.97
C ILE A 90 -9.52 -8.94 -21.42
N GLY A 91 -9.39 -7.64 -21.73
CA GLY A 91 -9.43 -7.12 -23.10
C GLY A 91 -8.06 -6.65 -23.58
N GLN A 92 -8.00 -6.12 -24.80
CA GLN A 92 -6.79 -5.53 -25.34
C GLN A 92 -6.53 -4.17 -24.69
N GLY A 93 -5.51 -4.08 -23.85
CA GLY A 93 -5.12 -2.88 -23.12
C GLY A 93 -5.89 -2.62 -21.83
N TYR A 94 -6.82 -3.49 -21.42
CA TYR A 94 -7.59 -3.30 -20.21
C TYR A 94 -8.00 -4.61 -19.53
N ALA A 95 -8.37 -4.50 -18.25
CA ALA A 95 -9.07 -5.53 -17.50
C ALA A 95 -10.29 -4.93 -16.80
N ILE A 96 -11.42 -5.66 -16.76
CA ILE A 96 -12.56 -5.37 -15.90
C ILE A 96 -12.51 -6.36 -14.75
N ALA A 97 -12.39 -5.85 -13.53
CA ALA A 97 -12.20 -6.66 -12.34
C ALA A 97 -13.17 -6.24 -11.22
N GLY A 98 -13.93 -7.20 -10.71
CA GLY A 98 -14.69 -7.04 -9.48
C GLY A 98 -13.77 -6.78 -8.29
N ALA A 99 -14.29 -6.10 -7.27
CA ALA A 99 -13.50 -5.66 -6.11
C ALA A 99 -12.81 -6.80 -5.34
N GLY A 100 -13.35 -8.03 -5.40
CA GLY A 100 -12.80 -9.22 -4.76
C GLY A 100 -11.71 -9.95 -5.56
N VAL A 101 -11.48 -9.59 -6.82
CA VAL A 101 -10.40 -10.18 -7.64
C VAL A 101 -9.06 -9.92 -6.98
N LEU A 102 -8.22 -10.95 -6.83
CA LEU A 102 -6.89 -10.81 -6.25
C LEU A 102 -5.87 -10.36 -7.31
N LEU A 103 -4.88 -9.59 -6.92
CA LEU A 103 -3.84 -9.11 -7.85
C LEU A 103 -3.09 -10.25 -8.54
N ARG A 104 -2.83 -11.36 -7.84
CA ARG A 104 -2.20 -12.55 -8.44
C ARG A 104 -3.03 -13.16 -9.57
N ASP A 105 -4.38 -13.13 -9.43
CA ASP A 105 -5.28 -13.69 -10.42
C ASP A 105 -5.40 -12.77 -11.64
N LEU A 106 -5.42 -11.44 -11.39
CA LEU A 106 -5.33 -10.42 -12.43
C LEU A 106 -4.01 -10.54 -13.22
N ASP A 107 -2.86 -10.65 -12.52
CA ASP A 107 -1.54 -10.77 -13.15
C ASP A 107 -1.44 -12.06 -13.99
N LEU A 108 -1.93 -13.19 -13.46
CA LEU A 108 -1.96 -14.46 -14.18
C LEU A 108 -2.80 -14.35 -15.45
N ALA A 109 -4.00 -13.78 -15.38
CA ALA A 109 -4.89 -13.61 -16.52
C ALA A 109 -4.34 -12.64 -17.57
N ALA A 110 -3.75 -11.52 -17.15
CA ALA A 110 -3.13 -10.54 -18.04
C ALA A 110 -1.93 -11.13 -18.81
N ARG A 111 -1.08 -11.93 -18.15
CA ARG A 111 0.07 -12.62 -18.79
C ARG A 111 -0.35 -13.59 -19.88
N GLN A 112 -1.51 -14.23 -19.78
CA GLN A 112 -2.03 -15.13 -20.82
C GLN A 112 -2.30 -14.39 -22.14
N SER A 113 -2.52 -13.08 -22.10
CA SER A 113 -2.70 -12.20 -23.27
C SER A 113 -1.46 -11.35 -23.58
N ALA A 114 -0.27 -11.74 -23.09
CA ALA A 114 0.98 -11.00 -23.21
C ALA A 114 0.88 -9.54 -22.72
N GLN A 115 0.09 -9.31 -21.68
CA GLN A 115 -0.09 -8.02 -21.03
C GLN A 115 0.27 -8.09 -19.53
N PHE A 116 0.39 -6.95 -18.88
CA PHE A 116 0.57 -6.89 -17.43
C PHE A 116 -0.10 -5.65 -16.82
N TYR A 117 -0.42 -5.73 -15.53
CA TYR A 117 -0.88 -4.61 -14.73
C TYR A 117 0.33 -3.91 -14.10
N PRO A 118 0.58 -2.61 -14.39
CA PRO A 118 1.82 -1.94 -13.98
C PRO A 118 2.02 -1.75 -12.47
N PRO A 119 1.03 -1.35 -11.65
CA PRO A 119 1.19 -1.29 -10.20
C PRO A 119 1.60 -2.63 -9.62
N ASP A 120 2.56 -2.62 -8.68
CA ASP A 120 3.19 -3.81 -8.10
C ASP A 120 3.24 -3.74 -6.57
N PRO A 121 2.08 -3.72 -5.89
CA PRO A 121 2.06 -3.88 -4.45
C PRO A 121 2.74 -5.21 -4.07
N THR A 122 3.54 -5.18 -3.00
CA THR A 122 4.31 -6.36 -2.57
C THR A 122 3.41 -7.55 -2.25
N GLU A 123 2.20 -7.30 -1.76
CA GLU A 123 1.25 -8.33 -1.37
C GLU A 123 0.30 -8.68 -2.52
N THR A 124 0.59 -9.77 -3.20
CA THR A 124 -0.17 -10.23 -4.38
C THR A 124 -1.53 -10.86 -4.05
N SER A 125 -1.80 -11.17 -2.79
CA SER A 125 -3.12 -11.60 -2.31
C SER A 125 -4.06 -10.41 -2.01
N ALA A 126 -3.62 -9.17 -2.18
CA ALA A 126 -4.47 -8.00 -2.08
C ALA A 126 -5.58 -8.03 -3.15
N SER A 127 -6.78 -7.56 -2.78
CA SER A 127 -7.92 -7.46 -3.71
C SER A 127 -7.88 -6.15 -4.51
N VAL A 128 -8.37 -6.16 -5.74
CA VAL A 128 -8.46 -4.98 -6.61
C VAL A 128 -9.20 -3.84 -5.91
N GLY A 129 -10.37 -4.08 -5.32
CA GLY A 129 -11.10 -3.06 -4.57
C GLY A 129 -10.31 -2.48 -3.40
N GLY A 130 -9.53 -3.32 -2.69
CA GLY A 130 -8.64 -2.90 -1.62
C GLY A 130 -7.51 -2.01 -2.13
N THR A 131 -6.87 -2.37 -3.25
CA THR A 131 -5.79 -1.57 -3.83
C THR A 131 -6.27 -0.23 -4.39
N VAL A 132 -7.49 -0.16 -4.93
CA VAL A 132 -8.12 1.11 -5.31
C VAL A 132 -8.42 1.94 -4.07
N ALA A 133 -9.06 1.35 -3.05
CA ALA A 133 -9.45 2.05 -1.83
C ALA A 133 -8.25 2.64 -1.05
N THR A 134 -7.07 2.05 -1.17
CA THR A 134 -5.84 2.55 -0.54
C THR A 134 -4.91 3.29 -1.50
N ASN A 135 -5.26 3.40 -2.79
CA ASN A 135 -4.34 3.89 -3.83
C ASN A 135 -2.98 3.16 -3.76
N ALA A 136 -3.02 1.85 -3.65
CA ALA A 136 -1.83 1.04 -3.40
C ALA A 136 -0.76 1.26 -4.48
N SER A 137 0.48 1.15 -4.06
CA SER A 137 1.65 1.30 -4.91
C SER A 137 2.71 0.25 -4.52
N GLY A 138 3.90 0.31 -5.06
CA GLY A 138 4.97 -0.64 -4.79
C GLY A 138 6.27 -0.23 -5.47
N ALA A 139 7.17 -1.17 -5.68
CA ALA A 139 8.49 -0.92 -6.25
C ALA A 139 8.47 -0.29 -7.64
N ARG A 140 7.48 -0.67 -8.48
CA ARG A 140 7.36 -0.16 -9.84
C ARG A 140 6.72 1.23 -9.92
N SER A 141 6.29 1.81 -8.81
CA SER A 141 5.72 3.17 -8.79
C SER A 141 6.70 4.21 -9.28
N PHE A 142 7.99 3.95 -9.16
CA PHE A 142 9.03 4.82 -9.69
C PHE A 142 8.81 5.12 -11.18
N LYS A 143 8.47 4.10 -11.98
CA LYS A 143 8.15 4.28 -13.41
C LYS A 143 6.67 4.52 -13.66
N TYR A 144 5.81 3.79 -12.98
CA TYR A 144 4.41 3.67 -13.36
C TYR A 144 3.43 4.45 -12.47
N GLY A 145 3.89 4.93 -11.32
CA GLY A 145 3.01 5.56 -10.33
C GLY A 145 2.13 4.55 -9.58
N ALA A 146 1.20 5.08 -8.78
CA ALA A 146 0.27 4.29 -7.98
C ALA A 146 -0.97 3.85 -8.78
N THR A 147 -1.81 3.02 -8.17
CA THR A 147 -3.06 2.46 -8.72
C THR A 147 -3.95 3.50 -9.39
N ARG A 148 -4.10 4.70 -8.81
CA ARG A 148 -4.90 5.83 -9.33
C ARG A 148 -4.67 6.09 -10.82
N ARG A 149 -3.44 6.02 -11.28
CA ARG A 149 -3.04 6.31 -12.67
C ARG A 149 -3.57 5.28 -13.67
N TRP A 150 -3.96 4.09 -13.18
CA TRP A 150 -4.27 2.92 -14.00
C TRP A 150 -5.75 2.58 -14.04
N ILE A 151 -6.59 3.39 -13.36
CA ILE A 151 -8.03 3.22 -13.33
C ILE A 151 -8.65 4.04 -14.45
N GLU A 152 -9.43 3.38 -15.32
CA GLU A 152 -10.15 4.00 -16.43
C GLU A 152 -11.65 4.18 -16.09
N ARG A 153 -12.22 3.30 -15.26
CA ARG A 153 -13.61 3.34 -14.83
C ARG A 153 -13.76 2.72 -13.44
N LEU A 154 -14.68 3.25 -12.64
CA LEU A 154 -15.07 2.67 -11.35
C LEU A 154 -16.59 2.55 -11.25
N ARG A 155 -17.04 1.47 -10.60
CA ARG A 155 -18.39 1.34 -10.08
C ARG A 155 -18.33 1.39 -8.56
N VAL A 156 -19.12 2.28 -7.97
CA VAL A 156 -19.12 2.53 -6.53
C VAL A 156 -20.55 2.68 -6.04
N VAL A 157 -20.93 1.94 -4.99
CA VAL A 157 -22.22 2.11 -4.31
C VAL A 157 -22.03 3.05 -3.14
N LEU A 158 -22.79 4.15 -3.12
CA LEU A 158 -22.79 5.14 -2.04
C LEU A 158 -23.59 4.65 -0.83
N ALA A 159 -23.43 5.30 0.33
CA ALA A 159 -24.15 4.95 1.55
C ALA A 159 -25.68 4.99 1.42
N ASP A 160 -26.20 5.84 0.53
CA ASP A 160 -27.63 5.95 0.21
C ASP A 160 -28.13 4.94 -0.84
N GLY A 161 -27.29 4.01 -1.28
CA GLY A 161 -27.60 2.98 -2.27
C GLY A 161 -27.50 3.43 -3.73
N ARG A 162 -27.21 4.69 -4.03
CA ARG A 162 -26.94 5.14 -5.41
C ARG A 162 -25.66 4.50 -5.94
N VAL A 163 -25.68 4.11 -7.21
CA VAL A 163 -24.51 3.60 -7.92
C VAL A 163 -23.91 4.72 -8.75
N ILE A 164 -22.65 5.02 -8.50
CA ILE A 164 -21.81 5.86 -9.37
C ILE A 164 -21.10 4.91 -10.33
N ASP A 165 -21.25 5.15 -11.62
CA ASP A 165 -20.58 4.46 -12.69
C ASP A 165 -19.83 5.51 -13.52
N ALA A 166 -18.55 5.74 -13.18
CA ALA A 166 -17.78 6.87 -13.68
C ALA A 166 -16.53 6.45 -14.44
N GLY A 167 -16.32 7.03 -15.59
CA GLY A 167 -15.08 6.95 -16.36
C GLY A 167 -14.07 8.05 -15.96
N ARG A 168 -12.84 7.89 -16.40
CA ARG A 168 -11.81 8.91 -16.22
C ARG A 168 -12.22 10.22 -16.91
N GLY A 169 -12.21 11.32 -16.12
CA GLY A 169 -12.64 12.65 -16.57
C GLY A 169 -14.11 12.97 -16.28
N ASP A 170 -14.92 12.03 -15.78
CA ASP A 170 -16.28 12.32 -15.30
C ASP A 170 -16.19 13.09 -13.99
N THR A 171 -16.28 14.41 -14.07
CA THR A 171 -16.11 15.31 -12.91
C THR A 171 -17.21 15.14 -11.89
N LEU A 172 -16.89 15.48 -10.63
CA LEU A 172 -17.87 15.52 -9.55
C LEU A 172 -19.02 16.47 -9.89
N ASP A 173 -20.24 16.16 -9.43
CA ASP A 173 -21.42 17.03 -9.50
C ASP A 173 -21.44 18.13 -8.44
N PHE A 174 -20.36 18.28 -7.68
CA PHE A 174 -20.12 19.30 -6.67
C PHE A 174 -18.64 19.71 -6.63
N ASP A 175 -18.34 20.89 -6.09
CA ASP A 175 -16.98 21.33 -5.85
C ASP A 175 -16.52 20.87 -4.46
N PRO A 176 -15.52 19.96 -4.36
CA PRO A 176 -14.96 19.53 -3.07
C PRO A 176 -14.01 20.58 -2.48
N GLY A 177 -13.71 21.65 -3.21
CA GLY A 177 -12.63 22.58 -2.94
C GLY A 177 -11.24 22.00 -3.18
N THR A 178 -10.22 22.81 -3.01
CA THR A 178 -8.82 22.40 -3.19
C THR A 178 -8.08 22.46 -1.85
N ILE A 179 -7.24 21.47 -1.60
CA ILE A 179 -6.27 21.43 -0.50
C ILE A 179 -4.85 21.35 -1.07
N PRO A 180 -3.83 21.86 -0.38
CA PRO A 180 -2.44 21.67 -0.81
C PRO A 180 -2.07 20.18 -0.73
N LEU A 181 -1.46 19.67 -1.80
CA LEU A 181 -0.96 18.30 -1.84
C LEU A 181 0.58 18.33 -1.82
N PRO A 182 1.23 17.34 -1.19
CA PRO A 182 2.69 17.23 -1.21
C PRO A 182 3.19 16.89 -2.64
N GLU A 183 4.35 17.42 -3.00
CA GLU A 183 5.00 17.17 -4.29
C GLU A 183 5.83 15.88 -4.24
N VAL A 184 5.15 14.75 -4.12
CA VAL A 184 5.74 13.41 -4.01
C VAL A 184 5.14 12.46 -5.03
N THR A 185 5.86 11.40 -5.37
CA THR A 185 5.38 10.36 -6.31
C THR A 185 4.21 9.56 -5.75
N LYS A 186 4.20 9.36 -4.42
CA LYS A 186 3.24 8.52 -3.69
C LYS A 186 2.62 9.31 -2.55
N ASN A 187 1.29 9.34 -2.49
CA ASN A 187 0.55 9.95 -1.38
C ASN A 187 -0.78 9.23 -1.17
N THR A 188 -1.00 8.77 0.05
CA THR A 188 -2.23 8.10 0.50
C THR A 188 -2.81 8.75 1.77
N ALA A 189 -2.32 9.95 2.14
CA ALA A 189 -2.77 10.66 3.32
C ALA A 189 -4.10 11.38 3.07
N GLY A 190 -5.22 10.71 3.32
CA GLY A 190 -6.57 11.28 3.22
C GLY A 190 -7.04 11.55 1.78
N TYR A 191 -8.12 12.32 1.63
CA TYR A 191 -8.68 12.63 0.32
C TYR A 191 -7.86 13.73 -0.37
N GLN A 192 -7.46 13.47 -1.61
CA GLN A 192 -6.65 14.42 -2.39
C GLN A 192 -7.54 15.42 -3.13
N LEU A 193 -8.22 16.29 -2.39
CA LEU A 193 -9.24 17.18 -2.91
C LEU A 193 -8.67 18.27 -3.82
N ARG A 194 -9.30 18.45 -4.98
CA ARG A 194 -9.07 19.58 -5.90
C ARG A 194 -10.34 19.89 -6.68
N SER A 195 -10.58 21.18 -6.94
CA SER A 195 -11.70 21.61 -7.77
C SER A 195 -11.59 21.00 -9.17
N GLY A 196 -12.71 20.53 -9.70
CA GLY A 196 -12.79 19.88 -11.02
C GLY A 196 -12.22 18.46 -11.09
N MET A 197 -11.92 17.81 -9.96
CA MET A 197 -11.52 16.41 -9.95
C MET A 197 -12.64 15.48 -10.41
N ASP A 198 -12.28 14.30 -10.91
CA ASP A 198 -13.22 13.25 -11.27
C ASP A 198 -13.58 12.33 -10.09
N TRP A 199 -14.64 11.52 -10.28
CA TRP A 199 -15.10 10.55 -9.27
C TRP A 199 -14.02 9.49 -8.95
N ILE A 200 -13.25 9.07 -9.95
CA ILE A 200 -12.21 8.06 -9.77
C ILE A 200 -11.14 8.58 -8.80
N ASP A 201 -10.73 9.83 -8.97
CA ASP A 201 -9.74 10.46 -8.10
C ASP A 201 -10.24 10.64 -6.67
N LEU A 202 -11.55 10.88 -6.48
CA LEU A 202 -12.12 11.00 -5.14
C LEU A 202 -12.19 9.66 -4.40
N PHE A 203 -12.64 8.58 -5.08
CA PHE A 203 -12.79 7.28 -4.44
C PHE A 203 -11.46 6.55 -4.25
N THR A 204 -10.46 6.82 -5.12
CA THR A 204 -9.14 6.19 -5.00
C THR A 204 -8.38 6.73 -3.79
N GLY A 205 -8.07 5.86 -2.83
CA GLY A 205 -7.44 6.24 -1.57
C GLY A 205 -8.44 6.71 -0.50
N SER A 206 -9.74 6.46 -0.67
CA SER A 206 -10.78 6.81 0.32
C SER A 206 -10.90 5.82 1.49
N GLU A 207 -10.17 4.73 1.47
CA GLU A 207 -10.11 3.71 2.52
C GLU A 207 -11.48 3.18 2.97
N GLY A 208 -12.44 3.05 2.03
CA GLY A 208 -13.79 2.55 2.31
C GLY A 208 -14.68 3.50 3.10
N THR A 209 -14.35 4.80 3.15
CA THR A 209 -15.11 5.79 3.91
C THR A 209 -16.12 6.58 3.08
N LEU A 210 -16.04 6.57 1.75
CA LEU A 210 -16.90 7.36 0.86
C LEU A 210 -17.89 6.54 0.04
N GLY A 211 -17.68 5.24 -0.07
CA GLY A 211 -18.49 4.33 -0.84
C GLY A 211 -17.88 2.94 -0.94
N VAL A 212 -18.64 2.00 -1.48
CA VAL A 212 -18.23 0.61 -1.68
C VAL A 212 -17.85 0.41 -3.14
N ILE A 213 -16.56 0.26 -3.43
CA ILE A 213 -16.06 -0.05 -4.77
C ILE A 213 -16.47 -1.48 -5.11
N THR A 214 -17.25 -1.68 -6.19
CA THR A 214 -17.72 -3.00 -6.62
C THR A 214 -16.98 -3.54 -7.83
N GLU A 215 -16.54 -2.67 -8.75
CA GLU A 215 -15.82 -3.04 -9.97
C GLU A 215 -14.88 -1.92 -10.40
N ALA A 216 -13.75 -2.27 -11.01
CA ALA A 216 -12.83 -1.36 -11.64
C ALA A 216 -12.44 -1.82 -13.04
N GLN A 217 -12.39 -0.89 -14.01
CA GLN A 217 -11.70 -1.09 -15.27
C GLN A 217 -10.28 -0.54 -15.13
N LEU A 218 -9.30 -1.40 -15.34
CA LEU A 218 -7.89 -1.14 -15.16
C LEU A 218 -7.19 -1.16 -16.52
N ARG A 219 -6.28 -0.22 -16.74
CA ARG A 219 -5.44 -0.21 -17.93
C ARG A 219 -4.29 -1.21 -17.78
N LEU A 220 -4.08 -2.02 -18.82
CA LEU A 220 -2.97 -2.94 -18.95
C LEU A 220 -1.96 -2.42 -19.99
N LEU A 221 -0.72 -2.85 -19.87
CA LEU A 221 0.33 -2.61 -20.85
C LEU A 221 0.79 -3.93 -21.49
N PRO A 222 1.33 -3.88 -22.72
CA PRO A 222 2.05 -5.02 -23.29
C PRO A 222 3.19 -5.45 -22.36
N ALA A 223 3.35 -6.75 -22.18
CA ALA A 223 4.48 -7.28 -21.40
C ALA A 223 5.80 -6.93 -22.08
N PRO A 224 6.83 -6.47 -21.33
CA PRO A 224 8.13 -6.19 -21.91
C PRO A 224 8.77 -7.46 -22.44
N ALA A 225 9.58 -7.35 -23.50
CA ALA A 225 10.28 -8.50 -24.11
C ALA A 225 11.25 -9.17 -23.14
N GLY A 226 11.82 -8.40 -22.23
CA GLY A 226 12.70 -8.88 -21.18
C GLY A 226 12.82 -7.86 -20.04
N VAL A 227 13.52 -8.26 -19.00
CA VAL A 227 13.85 -7.40 -17.85
C VAL A 227 15.29 -7.67 -17.46
N LEU A 228 16.11 -6.65 -17.45
CA LEU A 228 17.42 -6.64 -16.81
C LEU A 228 17.23 -6.27 -15.35
N ALA A 229 17.87 -6.98 -14.45
CA ALA A 229 17.84 -6.69 -13.02
C ALA A 229 19.24 -6.80 -12.41
N GLY A 230 19.45 -6.12 -11.29
CA GLY A 230 20.70 -6.22 -10.56
C GLY A 230 20.54 -5.86 -9.08
N VAL A 231 21.49 -6.38 -8.28
CA VAL A 231 21.74 -5.95 -6.91
C VAL A 231 23.15 -5.41 -6.87
N ILE A 232 23.28 -4.11 -6.80
CA ILE A 232 24.55 -3.41 -6.91
C ILE A 232 25.00 -3.02 -5.51
N PHE A 233 26.17 -3.51 -5.08
CA PHE A 233 26.71 -3.30 -3.75
C PHE A 233 27.70 -2.15 -3.74
N PHE A 234 27.70 -1.40 -2.64
CA PHE A 234 28.57 -0.24 -2.42
C PHE A 234 29.27 -0.35 -1.06
N SER A 235 30.51 0.09 -1.00
CA SER A 235 31.30 0.12 0.24
C SER A 235 30.87 1.24 1.20
N ASN A 236 30.12 2.22 0.73
CA ASN A 236 29.58 3.30 1.54
C ASN A 236 28.27 3.83 0.94
N ASP A 237 27.46 4.46 1.78
CA ASP A 237 26.16 5.00 1.44
C ASP A 237 26.21 6.14 0.42
N ASN A 238 27.18 7.04 0.51
CA ASN A 238 27.24 8.20 -0.38
C ASN A 238 27.40 7.75 -1.83
N ALA A 239 28.22 6.73 -2.09
CA ALA A 239 28.35 6.17 -3.42
C ALA A 239 27.03 5.58 -3.94
N ALA A 240 26.26 4.88 -3.07
CA ALA A 240 24.94 4.37 -3.43
C ALA A 240 23.94 5.50 -3.73
N LEU A 241 23.96 6.58 -2.93
CA LEU A 241 23.07 7.73 -3.12
C LEU A 241 23.44 8.52 -4.38
N ASP A 242 24.74 8.70 -4.67
CA ASP A 242 25.21 9.33 -5.89
C ASP A 242 24.79 8.53 -7.13
N ALA A 243 24.91 7.20 -7.08
CA ALA A 243 24.43 6.31 -8.11
C ALA A 243 22.91 6.45 -8.34
N VAL A 244 22.12 6.51 -7.26
CA VAL A 244 20.65 6.69 -7.36
C VAL A 244 20.30 8.02 -8.02
N ASP A 245 20.97 9.11 -7.66
CA ASP A 245 20.70 10.43 -8.24
C ASP A 245 21.04 10.46 -9.74
N ASP A 246 22.17 9.85 -10.15
CA ASP A 246 22.53 9.69 -11.56
C ASP A 246 21.53 8.78 -12.30
N TRP A 247 21.22 7.62 -11.76
CA TRP A 247 20.36 6.63 -12.42
C TRP A 247 18.90 7.10 -12.55
N ARG A 248 18.41 7.93 -11.63
CA ARG A 248 17.10 8.60 -11.79
C ARG A 248 17.07 9.48 -13.03
N ALA A 249 18.17 10.17 -13.31
CA ALA A 249 18.25 11.11 -14.43
C ALA A 249 18.58 10.43 -15.77
N THR A 250 19.35 9.35 -15.75
CA THR A 250 19.99 8.78 -16.96
C THR A 250 19.50 7.38 -17.32
N ALA A 251 18.92 6.62 -16.39
CA ALA A 251 18.45 5.27 -16.64
C ALA A 251 16.92 5.21 -16.79
N SER A 252 16.45 4.24 -17.59
CA SER A 252 15.02 3.93 -17.74
C SER A 252 14.59 2.83 -16.74
N ALA A 253 15.14 2.85 -15.55
CA ALA A 253 14.81 1.88 -14.51
C ALA A 253 13.31 1.94 -14.14
N ARG A 254 12.69 0.80 -13.93
CA ARG A 254 11.32 0.71 -13.43
C ARG A 254 11.26 0.52 -11.90
N VAL A 255 12.37 0.09 -11.30
CA VAL A 255 12.56 -0.16 -9.87
C VAL A 255 13.91 0.37 -9.46
N LEU A 256 13.97 1.10 -8.34
CA LEU A 256 15.18 1.44 -7.60
C LEU A 256 14.88 1.26 -6.11
N GLU A 257 15.47 0.23 -5.51
CA GLU A 257 15.29 -0.14 -4.09
C GLU A 257 16.61 -0.03 -3.34
N TYR A 258 16.58 0.55 -2.18
CA TYR A 258 17.75 0.75 -1.32
C TYR A 258 17.75 -0.21 -0.13
N PHE A 259 18.94 -0.63 0.30
CA PHE A 259 19.19 -1.44 1.50
C PHE A 259 20.40 -0.86 2.24
N ASP A 260 20.24 -0.52 3.51
CA ASP A 260 21.31 -0.04 4.38
C ASP A 260 22.20 -1.17 4.94
N ALA A 261 23.26 -0.83 5.64
CA ALA A 261 24.19 -1.80 6.24
C ALA A 261 23.52 -2.76 7.24
N PRO A 262 22.64 -2.32 8.16
CA PRO A 262 21.86 -3.22 9.01
C PRO A 262 20.95 -4.18 8.22
N SER A 263 20.32 -3.72 7.14
CA SER A 263 19.53 -4.58 6.24
C SER A 263 20.39 -5.67 5.61
N LEU A 264 21.58 -5.32 5.09
CA LEU A 264 22.51 -6.27 4.51
C LEU A 264 23.04 -7.28 5.55
N ALA A 265 23.27 -6.83 6.78
CA ALA A 265 23.69 -7.71 7.88
C ALA A 265 22.65 -8.81 8.15
N LEU A 266 21.35 -8.48 8.15
CA LEU A 266 20.27 -9.47 8.27
C LEU A 266 20.22 -10.41 7.05
N LEU A 267 20.36 -9.86 5.85
CA LEU A 267 20.26 -10.62 4.60
C LEU A 267 21.42 -11.62 4.42
N ARG A 268 22.62 -11.34 4.94
CA ARG A 268 23.80 -12.25 4.85
C ARG A 268 23.51 -13.64 5.42
N GLY A 269 22.58 -13.76 6.36
CA GLY A 269 22.15 -15.06 6.88
C GLY A 269 21.48 -15.98 5.84
N ARG A 270 20.85 -15.40 4.83
CA ARG A 270 20.21 -16.14 3.71
C ARG A 270 21.01 -16.04 2.40
N PHE A 271 21.81 -14.99 2.25
CA PHE A 271 22.62 -14.69 1.06
C PHE A 271 24.06 -14.44 1.48
N PRO A 272 24.83 -15.51 1.81
CA PRO A 272 26.22 -15.39 2.30
C PRO A 272 27.17 -14.80 1.26
N GLU A 273 26.78 -14.78 -0.02
CA GLU A 273 27.52 -14.18 -1.12
C GLU A 273 27.45 -12.64 -1.16
N ILE A 274 26.70 -11.98 -0.28
CA ILE A 274 26.75 -10.52 -0.12
C ILE A 274 28.16 -10.11 0.32
N PRO A 275 28.86 -9.23 -0.44
CA PRO A 275 30.23 -8.83 -0.11
C PRO A 275 30.35 -8.34 1.33
N SER A 276 31.37 -8.76 2.04
CA SER A 276 31.62 -8.32 3.43
C SER A 276 31.87 -6.81 3.52
N ALA A 277 32.44 -6.22 2.46
CA ALA A 277 32.71 -4.78 2.34
C ALA A 277 31.43 -3.96 2.01
N ALA A 278 30.29 -4.61 1.67
CA ALA A 278 29.08 -3.89 1.32
C ALA A 278 28.43 -3.24 2.56
N SER A 279 28.25 -1.93 2.48
CA SER A 279 27.54 -1.09 3.46
C SER A 279 26.21 -0.57 2.94
N ALA A 280 25.98 -0.61 1.63
CA ALA A 280 24.70 -0.31 1.01
C ALA A 280 24.49 -1.17 -0.24
N ALA A 281 23.24 -1.33 -0.66
CA ALA A 281 22.92 -1.92 -1.95
C ALA A 281 21.75 -1.20 -2.62
N ILE A 282 21.78 -1.20 -3.96
CA ILE A 282 20.65 -0.78 -4.81
C ILE A 282 20.21 -1.97 -5.65
N LEU A 283 18.94 -2.38 -5.50
CA LEU A 283 18.31 -3.28 -6.44
C LEU A 283 17.62 -2.44 -7.50
N PHE A 284 17.88 -2.77 -8.77
CA PHE A 284 17.20 -2.13 -9.88
C PHE A 284 16.55 -3.16 -10.80
N GLU A 285 15.54 -2.71 -11.54
CA GLU A 285 14.98 -3.41 -12.70
C GLU A 285 14.80 -2.42 -13.84
N GLN A 286 15.13 -2.86 -15.06
CA GLN A 286 14.87 -2.13 -16.31
C GLN A 286 14.22 -3.06 -17.34
N GLU A 287 13.23 -2.54 -18.03
CA GLU A 287 12.59 -3.25 -19.14
C GLU A 287 13.46 -3.17 -20.39
N LEU A 288 13.53 -4.30 -21.08
CA LEU A 288 14.28 -4.44 -22.31
C LEU A 288 13.33 -4.48 -23.50
N ALA A 289 13.60 -3.67 -24.54
CA ALA A 289 13.13 -3.95 -25.88
C ALA A 289 14.02 -5.06 -26.47
N ALA A 290 13.42 -6.01 -27.20
CA ALA A 290 14.16 -7.15 -27.74
C ALA A 290 15.38 -6.76 -28.60
N GLU A 291 15.29 -5.63 -29.28
CA GLU A 291 16.32 -5.10 -30.17
C GLU A 291 17.49 -4.44 -29.46
N THR A 292 17.30 -3.97 -28.21
CA THR A 292 18.31 -3.19 -27.45
C THR A 292 18.95 -3.93 -26.29
N ALA A 293 18.53 -5.16 -26.02
CA ALA A 293 18.96 -5.91 -24.84
C ALA A 293 20.49 -6.02 -24.64
N PRO A 294 21.33 -6.32 -25.67
CA PRO A 294 22.77 -6.37 -25.49
C PRO A 294 23.41 -5.03 -25.12
N ASP A 295 22.94 -3.94 -25.71
CA ASP A 295 23.46 -2.59 -25.47
C ASP A 295 23.13 -2.10 -24.07
N GLU A 296 21.94 -2.48 -23.55
CA GLU A 296 21.50 -2.11 -22.20
C GLU A 296 22.32 -2.80 -21.10
N VAL A 297 22.70 -4.07 -21.29
CA VAL A 297 23.59 -4.78 -20.33
C VAL A 297 24.95 -4.08 -20.25
N GLY A 298 25.56 -3.76 -21.41
CA GLY A 298 26.81 -3.01 -21.47
C GLY A 298 26.71 -1.63 -20.82
N THR A 299 25.59 -0.94 -21.04
CA THR A 299 25.31 0.38 -20.44
C THR A 299 25.23 0.29 -18.92
N TRP A 300 24.55 -0.74 -18.37
CA TRP A 300 24.48 -0.92 -16.92
C TRP A 300 25.83 -1.32 -16.31
N LEU A 301 26.62 -2.15 -16.97
CA LEU A 301 27.99 -2.44 -16.53
C LEU A 301 28.83 -1.16 -16.44
N ALA A 302 28.79 -0.30 -17.45
CA ALA A 302 29.50 0.97 -17.42
C ALA A 302 28.98 1.91 -16.32
N ARG A 303 27.66 1.96 -16.06
CA ARG A 303 27.07 2.74 -14.95
C ARG A 303 27.51 2.24 -13.58
N THR A 304 27.57 0.93 -13.37
CA THR A 304 28.01 0.35 -12.10
C THR A 304 29.49 0.62 -11.85
N GLU A 305 30.34 0.54 -12.89
CA GLU A 305 31.75 0.88 -12.82
C GLU A 305 31.97 2.38 -12.52
N ALA A 306 31.27 3.25 -13.21
CA ALA A 306 31.32 4.71 -12.99
C ALA A 306 30.85 5.10 -11.59
N ALA A 307 29.90 4.37 -11.01
CA ALA A 307 29.41 4.56 -9.65
C ALA A 307 30.33 3.95 -8.57
N HIS A 308 31.50 3.39 -8.94
CA HIS A 308 32.43 2.71 -8.02
C HIS A 308 31.78 1.60 -7.21
N ALA A 309 30.86 0.85 -7.82
CA ALA A 309 30.24 -0.32 -7.20
C ALA A 309 31.25 -1.42 -6.95
N LEU A 310 30.95 -2.29 -5.97
CA LEU A 310 31.78 -3.47 -5.71
C LEU A 310 31.70 -4.45 -6.88
N ALA A 311 32.82 -5.07 -7.25
CA ALA A 311 32.92 -5.98 -8.38
C ALA A 311 32.03 -7.24 -8.23
N GLU A 312 31.71 -7.62 -6.99
CA GLU A 312 30.86 -8.76 -6.66
C GLU A 312 29.35 -8.43 -6.80
N SER A 313 29.00 -7.27 -7.37
CA SER A 313 27.60 -6.91 -7.66
C SER A 313 26.93 -7.90 -8.61
N TRP A 314 25.63 -8.11 -8.45
CA TRP A 314 24.88 -9.10 -9.21
C TRP A 314 24.11 -8.40 -10.33
N LEU A 315 24.27 -8.89 -11.54
CA LEU A 315 23.57 -8.40 -12.73
C LEU A 315 23.14 -9.60 -13.58
N ALA A 316 21.90 -9.62 -13.99
CA ALA A 316 21.36 -10.72 -14.82
C ALA A 316 20.12 -10.34 -15.59
N ASP A 317 19.93 -10.99 -16.74
CA ASP A 317 18.76 -10.95 -17.59
C ASP A 317 17.94 -12.26 -17.57
N SER A 318 18.48 -13.33 -16.94
CA SER A 318 17.79 -14.61 -16.84
C SER A 318 16.58 -14.56 -15.90
N ALA A 319 15.55 -15.34 -16.20
CA ALA A 319 14.36 -15.47 -15.34
C ALA A 319 14.73 -16.03 -13.94
N THR A 320 15.68 -16.95 -13.88
CA THR A 320 16.13 -17.61 -12.65
C THR A 320 16.82 -16.60 -11.71
N ASP A 321 17.70 -15.75 -12.24
CA ASP A 321 18.40 -14.77 -11.43
C ASP A 321 17.48 -13.64 -11.00
N ARG A 322 16.54 -13.20 -11.87
CA ARG A 322 15.50 -12.24 -11.46
C ARG A 322 14.65 -12.77 -10.31
N GLU A 323 14.32 -14.06 -10.31
CA GLU A 323 13.61 -14.68 -9.20
C GLU A 323 14.47 -14.72 -7.92
N ARG A 324 15.79 -14.91 -8.05
CA ARG A 324 16.74 -14.79 -6.93
C ARG A 324 16.73 -13.36 -6.36
N PHE A 325 16.76 -12.33 -7.21
CA PHE A 325 16.73 -10.93 -6.78
C PHE A 325 15.38 -10.56 -6.16
N ARG A 326 14.28 -11.08 -6.70
CA ARG A 326 12.96 -10.96 -6.07
C ARG A 326 12.95 -11.57 -4.67
N ARG A 327 13.50 -12.79 -4.51
CA ARG A 327 13.64 -13.43 -3.19
C ARG A 327 14.52 -12.64 -2.24
N PHE A 328 15.62 -12.05 -2.74
CA PHE A 328 16.47 -11.15 -1.95
C PHE A 328 15.66 -9.98 -1.38
N ARG A 329 14.88 -9.30 -2.22
CA ARG A 329 14.03 -8.18 -1.81
C ARG A 329 13.00 -8.59 -0.77
N HIS A 330 12.30 -9.70 -0.99
CA HIS A 330 11.24 -10.18 -0.10
C HIS A 330 11.77 -10.78 1.21
N ALA A 331 13.01 -11.25 1.23
CA ALA A 331 13.60 -11.85 2.42
C ALA A 331 13.75 -10.85 3.58
N LEU A 332 14.00 -9.56 3.30
CA LEU A 332 14.26 -8.59 4.36
C LEU A 332 13.04 -8.35 5.27
N PRO A 333 11.82 -8.06 4.77
CA PRO A 333 10.63 -7.97 5.60
C PRO A 333 10.36 -9.23 6.43
N GLU A 334 10.61 -10.43 5.86
CA GLU A 334 10.48 -11.69 6.58
C GLU A 334 11.48 -11.81 7.73
N LEU A 335 12.76 -11.50 7.46
CA LEU A 335 13.82 -11.54 8.48
C LEU A 335 13.59 -10.52 9.60
N VAL A 336 13.08 -9.35 9.28
CA VAL A 336 12.66 -8.34 10.27
C VAL A 336 11.55 -8.90 11.16
N ASN A 337 10.51 -9.51 10.57
CA ASN A 337 9.42 -10.12 11.32
C ASN A 337 9.89 -11.30 12.19
N ASP A 338 10.84 -12.11 11.67
CA ASP A 338 11.45 -13.21 12.43
C ASP A 338 12.30 -12.69 13.61
N THR A 339 13.02 -11.60 13.42
CA THR A 339 13.79 -10.94 14.49
C THR A 339 12.86 -10.41 15.59
N VAL A 340 11.76 -9.76 15.19
CA VAL A 340 10.72 -9.30 16.12
C VAL A 340 10.19 -10.45 16.97
N ARG A 341 9.82 -11.57 16.33
CA ARG A 341 9.28 -12.75 17.03
C ARG A 341 10.30 -13.38 17.99
N ARG A 342 11.55 -13.57 17.53
CA ARG A 342 12.60 -14.20 18.34
C ARG A 342 13.01 -13.38 19.56
N ASN A 343 13.07 -12.07 19.40
CA ASN A 343 13.57 -11.16 20.42
C ASN A 343 12.47 -10.61 21.32
N GLY A 344 11.18 -10.92 21.04
CA GLY A 344 10.04 -10.35 21.75
C GLY A 344 9.95 -8.82 21.64
N THR A 345 10.54 -8.25 20.57
CA THR A 345 10.49 -6.82 20.28
C THR A 345 9.22 -6.43 19.54
N LEU A 346 8.98 -5.13 19.38
CA LEU A 346 7.90 -4.62 18.55
C LEU A 346 8.46 -4.25 17.17
N LYS A 347 7.61 -4.26 16.15
CA LYS A 347 7.93 -3.68 14.84
C LYS A 347 7.20 -2.35 14.69
N MET A 348 7.96 -1.27 14.53
CA MET A 348 7.42 0.07 14.33
C MET A 348 8.03 0.68 13.08
N GLY A 349 7.20 0.94 12.07
CA GLY A 349 7.67 1.34 10.74
C GLY A 349 7.07 2.64 10.24
N THR A 350 7.88 3.39 9.47
CA THR A 350 7.47 4.58 8.73
C THR A 350 6.82 4.22 7.40
N ASP A 351 6.13 5.20 6.81
CA ASP A 351 5.54 5.14 5.47
C ASP A 351 5.57 6.55 4.85
N HIS A 352 6.68 7.27 5.07
CA HIS A 352 6.80 8.66 4.66
C HIS A 352 7.55 8.76 3.33
N ALA A 353 7.06 9.62 2.43
CA ALA A 353 7.82 10.03 1.26
C ALA A 353 8.08 11.54 1.30
N VAL A 354 9.19 11.95 0.72
CA VAL A 354 9.56 13.37 0.59
C VAL A 354 9.79 13.70 -0.89
N PRO A 355 9.80 15.00 -1.28
CA PRO A 355 10.27 15.37 -2.61
C PRO A 355 11.65 14.78 -2.91
N ILE A 356 11.89 14.35 -4.15
CA ILE A 356 13.13 13.66 -4.55
C ILE A 356 14.38 14.46 -4.14
N ALA A 357 14.35 15.78 -4.31
CA ALA A 357 15.47 16.66 -3.91
C ALA A 357 15.75 16.67 -2.40
N ARG A 358 14.83 16.18 -1.57
CA ARG A 358 14.94 16.13 -0.10
C ARG A 358 15.27 14.73 0.43
N ASN A 359 15.47 13.75 -0.45
CA ASN A 359 15.69 12.35 -0.07
C ASN A 359 16.91 12.18 0.86
N ARG A 360 18.06 12.79 0.51
CA ARG A 360 19.28 12.71 1.34
C ARG A 360 19.08 13.34 2.71
N GLU A 361 18.47 14.53 2.75
CA GLU A 361 18.21 15.24 4.00
C GLU A 361 17.33 14.41 4.95
N MET A 362 16.30 13.75 4.40
CA MET A 362 15.44 12.88 5.22
C MET A 362 16.16 11.62 5.69
N LEU A 363 16.99 10.99 4.85
CA LEU A 363 17.76 9.82 5.22
C LEU A 363 18.80 10.14 6.31
N GLU A 364 19.51 11.27 6.19
CA GLU A 364 20.45 11.75 7.21
C GLU A 364 19.72 12.06 8.53
N TYR A 365 18.51 12.64 8.45
CA TYR A 365 17.69 12.89 9.63
C TYR A 365 17.30 11.58 10.32
N TYR A 366 16.81 10.58 9.56
CA TYR A 366 16.49 9.26 10.09
C TYR A 366 17.68 8.66 10.83
N ARG A 367 18.85 8.60 10.19
CA ARG A 367 20.05 8.00 10.79
C ARG A 367 20.47 8.69 12.06
N ARG A 368 20.61 10.01 12.03
CA ARG A 368 21.03 10.77 13.21
C ARG A 368 20.12 10.49 14.41
N ARG A 369 18.79 10.41 14.18
CA ARG A 369 17.85 10.17 15.26
C ARG A 369 17.83 8.71 15.72
N LEU A 370 17.94 7.78 14.79
CA LEU A 370 17.97 6.34 15.08
C LEU A 370 19.24 5.93 15.83
N GLU A 371 20.39 6.41 15.40
CA GLU A 371 21.65 6.17 16.11
C GLU A 371 21.66 6.71 17.55
N ALA A 372 21.00 7.86 17.77
CA ALA A 372 20.88 8.45 19.10
C ALA A 372 19.91 7.67 20.01
N GLU A 373 18.79 7.15 19.46
CA GLU A 373 17.68 6.60 20.25
C GLU A 373 17.64 5.06 20.25
N PHE A 374 17.99 4.43 19.13
CA PHE A 374 17.85 2.99 18.89
C PHE A 374 19.06 2.41 18.14
N PRO A 375 20.31 2.62 18.59
CA PRO A 375 21.50 2.09 17.90
C PRO A 375 21.34 0.57 17.70
N ASP A 376 21.70 0.07 16.52
CA ASP A 376 21.65 -1.34 16.12
C ASP A 376 20.25 -2.02 16.18
N ARG A 377 19.18 -1.23 16.40
CA ARG A 377 17.80 -1.73 16.51
C ARG A 377 16.87 -1.15 15.45
N TYR A 378 17.39 -0.99 14.23
CA TYR A 378 16.61 -0.54 13.08
C TYR A 378 17.18 -1.08 11.77
N VAL A 379 16.37 -0.99 10.71
CA VAL A 379 16.80 -1.15 9.32
C VAL A 379 16.14 -0.06 8.48
N ILE A 380 16.83 0.40 7.42
CA ILE A 380 16.31 1.34 6.43
C ILE A 380 16.40 0.71 5.06
N PHE A 381 15.27 0.54 4.39
CA PHE A 381 15.21 0.00 3.04
C PHE A 381 13.99 0.52 2.29
N GLY A 382 13.92 0.28 0.98
CA GLY A 382 12.70 0.54 0.19
C GLY A 382 12.92 1.42 -1.03
N HIS A 383 11.88 2.07 -1.46
CA HIS A 383 11.66 2.69 -2.76
C HIS A 383 12.43 4.01 -2.91
N ILE A 384 13.76 3.94 -2.95
CA ILE A 384 14.60 5.15 -3.00
C ILE A 384 14.39 5.94 -4.30
N GLY A 385 13.99 5.27 -5.38
CA GLY A 385 13.58 5.92 -6.63
C GLY A 385 12.51 6.99 -6.42
N ASP A 386 11.54 6.70 -5.54
CA ASP A 386 10.42 7.57 -5.16
C ASP A 386 10.70 8.46 -3.95
N ALA A 387 11.92 8.47 -3.42
CA ALA A 387 12.25 9.10 -2.13
C ALA A 387 11.33 8.63 -0.99
N HIS A 388 10.95 7.35 -1.01
CA HIS A 388 10.12 6.66 -0.04
C HIS A 388 10.91 5.51 0.59
N LEU A 389 11.52 5.76 1.74
CA LEU A 389 12.27 4.78 2.50
C LEU A 389 11.50 4.35 3.74
N HIS A 390 11.44 3.04 3.96
CA HIS A 390 10.89 2.45 5.17
C HIS A 390 11.98 2.36 6.24
N VAL A 391 11.77 3.05 7.35
CA VAL A 391 12.47 2.78 8.60
C VAL A 391 11.67 1.74 9.36
N ASN A 392 12.28 0.65 9.78
CA ASN A 392 11.69 -0.31 10.70
C ASN A 392 12.52 -0.32 11.97
N MET A 393 12.00 0.27 13.05
CA MET A 393 12.55 0.19 14.39
C MET A 393 12.12 -1.11 15.06
N LEU A 394 13.00 -1.66 15.89
CA LEU A 394 12.82 -2.92 16.63
C LEU A 394 12.98 -2.66 18.14
N PRO A 395 12.14 -1.78 18.75
CA PRO A 395 12.25 -1.44 20.15
C PRO A 395 11.84 -2.62 21.04
N SER A 396 12.36 -2.65 22.26
CA SER A 396 11.78 -3.48 23.31
C SER A 396 10.36 -2.98 23.66
N PRO A 397 9.51 -3.79 24.28
CA PRO A 397 8.19 -3.33 24.73
C PRO A 397 8.24 -2.10 25.64
N GLU A 398 9.28 -1.98 26.48
CA GLU A 398 9.49 -0.84 27.39
C GLU A 398 9.82 0.47 26.62
N ASP A 399 10.40 0.36 25.44
CA ASP A 399 10.74 1.48 24.58
C ASP A 399 9.60 1.89 23.60
N ALA A 400 8.45 1.24 23.66
CA ALA A 400 7.36 1.40 22.68
C ALA A 400 6.85 2.85 22.58
N GLU A 401 6.70 3.53 23.71
CA GLU A 401 6.24 4.92 23.77
C GLU A 401 7.27 5.85 23.14
N ARG A 402 8.56 5.67 23.44
CA ARG A 402 9.65 6.45 22.87
C ARG A 402 9.76 6.24 21.35
N ALA A 403 9.63 5.01 20.90
CA ALA A 403 9.62 4.70 19.47
C ALA A 403 8.39 5.28 18.75
N SER A 404 7.22 5.27 19.39
CA SER A 404 6.01 5.89 18.86
C SER A 404 6.17 7.41 18.74
N ALA A 405 6.75 8.07 19.74
CA ALA A 405 7.05 9.50 19.68
C ALA A 405 8.00 9.84 18.52
N LEU A 406 9.02 9.00 18.31
CA LEU A 406 9.97 9.17 17.21
C LEU A 406 9.30 8.99 15.83
N LEU A 407 8.33 8.07 15.67
CA LEU A 407 7.56 7.96 14.42
C LEU A 407 6.78 9.25 14.12
N VAL A 408 6.18 9.88 15.13
CA VAL A 408 5.47 11.16 14.96
C VAL A 408 6.45 12.30 14.63
N GLU A 409 7.65 12.28 15.22
CA GLU A 409 8.73 13.23 14.90
C GLU A 409 9.14 13.08 13.43
N PHE A 410 9.34 11.86 12.95
CA PHE A 410 9.65 11.57 11.55
C PHE A 410 8.55 12.04 10.60
N ALA A 411 7.28 11.83 10.96
CA ALA A 411 6.15 12.33 10.19
C ALA A 411 6.16 13.85 10.07
N ARG A 412 6.41 14.57 11.16
CA ARG A 412 6.53 16.03 11.16
C ARG A 412 7.70 16.52 10.30
N GLN A 413 8.85 15.83 10.37
CA GLN A 413 9.99 16.16 9.52
C GLN A 413 9.70 15.93 8.04
N ALA A 414 9.03 14.83 7.69
CA ALA A 414 8.62 14.58 6.30
C ALA A 414 7.71 15.71 5.77
N VAL A 415 6.72 16.14 6.55
CA VAL A 415 5.83 17.27 6.20
C VAL A 415 6.60 18.58 6.10
N ALA A 416 7.52 18.86 7.02
CA ALA A 416 8.36 20.06 6.98
C ALA A 416 9.24 20.13 5.73
N LEU A 417 9.61 18.97 5.16
CA LEU A 417 10.33 18.85 3.89
C LEU A 417 9.41 18.90 2.65
N GLY A 418 8.09 19.09 2.82
CA GLY A 418 7.10 19.09 1.73
C GLY A 418 6.59 17.69 1.35
N GLY A 419 6.83 16.71 2.19
CA GLY A 419 6.47 15.31 1.99
C GLY A 419 5.10 14.90 2.53
N THR A 420 4.88 13.57 2.60
CA THR A 420 3.64 12.95 3.08
C THR A 420 3.88 12.05 4.29
N VAL A 421 2.89 11.99 5.18
CA VAL A 421 2.87 11.09 6.33
C VAL A 421 2.47 9.66 5.98
N SER A 422 1.93 9.43 4.78
CA SER A 422 1.61 8.10 4.26
C SER A 422 1.77 8.08 2.75
N ALA A 423 2.71 7.27 2.29
CA ALA A 423 3.02 7.12 0.88
C ALA A 423 2.21 6.00 0.21
N GLU A 424 2.07 4.83 0.87
CA GLU A 424 1.48 3.61 0.31
C GLU A 424 0.38 2.98 1.16
N HIS A 425 0.55 2.96 2.50
CA HIS A 425 -0.22 2.08 3.36
C HIS A 425 -1.63 2.61 3.68
N GLY A 426 -1.90 3.89 3.43
CA GLY A 426 -3.04 4.58 4.00
C GLY A 426 -2.84 4.90 5.49
N LEU A 427 -3.81 5.52 6.09
CA LEU A 427 -3.80 5.87 7.51
C LEU A 427 -4.62 4.91 8.36
N GLY A 428 -5.72 4.40 7.80
CA GLY A 428 -6.63 3.52 8.50
C GLY A 428 -7.08 4.08 9.84
N ARG A 429 -7.14 3.21 10.84
CA ARG A 429 -7.34 3.56 12.25
C ARG A 429 -6.01 3.84 12.96
N ARG A 430 -4.98 3.05 12.62
CA ARG A 430 -3.70 3.06 13.34
C ARG A 430 -2.96 4.38 13.23
N LYS A 431 -3.00 5.01 12.06
CA LYS A 431 -2.27 6.24 11.73
C LYS A 431 -3.19 7.45 11.53
N ALA A 432 -4.49 7.36 11.85
CA ALA A 432 -5.46 8.43 11.67
C ALA A 432 -5.02 9.76 12.30
N HIS A 433 -4.33 9.72 13.44
CA HIS A 433 -3.78 10.90 14.12
C HIS A 433 -2.75 11.67 13.26
N LEU A 434 -2.08 11.02 12.31
CA LEU A 434 -1.10 11.66 11.42
C LEU A 434 -1.77 12.55 10.36
N LEU A 435 -3.06 12.39 10.10
CA LEU A 435 -3.77 13.26 9.18
C LEU A 435 -3.75 14.73 9.65
N ALA A 436 -3.80 14.97 10.97
CA ALA A 436 -3.67 16.28 11.57
C ALA A 436 -2.21 16.81 11.59
N VAL A 437 -1.22 15.95 11.36
CA VAL A 437 0.17 16.36 11.12
C VAL A 437 0.33 16.84 9.67
N GLN A 438 -0.36 16.17 8.72
CA GLN A 438 -0.29 16.51 7.30
C GLN A 438 -1.04 17.77 6.93
N TYR A 439 -2.23 17.99 7.48
CA TYR A 439 -3.16 19.01 7.01
C TYR A 439 -3.64 19.93 8.11
N ALA A 440 -3.79 21.21 7.77
CA ALA A 440 -4.37 22.22 8.64
C ALA A 440 -5.87 21.94 8.92
N PRO A 441 -6.44 22.49 10.01
CA PRO A 441 -7.82 22.23 10.43
C PRO A 441 -8.89 22.54 9.36
N ASP A 442 -8.71 23.57 8.54
CA ASP A 442 -9.61 23.94 7.46
C ASP A 442 -9.61 22.91 6.31
N HIS A 443 -8.45 22.34 5.98
CA HIS A 443 -8.34 21.25 5.01
C HIS A 443 -9.03 19.98 5.52
N LEU A 444 -8.86 19.65 6.80
CA LEU A 444 -9.57 18.54 7.45
C LEU A 444 -11.08 18.76 7.46
N ALA A 445 -11.53 20.00 7.69
CA ALA A 445 -12.94 20.35 7.63
C ALA A 445 -13.54 20.13 6.23
N ARG A 446 -12.79 20.46 5.16
CA ARG A 446 -13.20 20.17 3.76
C ARG A 446 -13.34 18.66 3.51
N MET A 447 -12.36 17.85 3.91
CA MET A 447 -12.44 16.40 3.78
C MET A 447 -13.68 15.84 4.52
N ARG A 448 -13.95 16.31 5.74
CA ARG A 448 -15.13 15.92 6.52
C ARG A 448 -16.45 16.38 5.85
N ALA A 449 -16.45 17.51 5.16
CA ALA A 449 -17.60 18.00 4.41
C ALA A 449 -17.91 17.06 3.22
N VAL A 450 -16.89 16.60 2.50
CA VAL A 450 -17.04 15.59 1.43
C VAL A 450 -17.58 14.27 2.00
N LYS A 451 -17.02 13.80 3.12
CA LYS A 451 -17.51 12.59 3.80
C LYS A 451 -19.00 12.72 4.14
N ARG A 452 -19.42 13.81 4.80
CA ARG A 452 -20.84 14.03 5.15
C ARG A 452 -21.76 14.18 3.94
N ARG A 453 -21.26 14.66 2.81
CA ARG A 453 -22.04 14.76 1.58
C ARG A 453 -22.38 13.39 0.98
N LEU A 454 -21.43 12.44 1.04
CA LEU A 454 -21.56 11.12 0.43
C LEU A 454 -22.05 10.03 1.41
N ASP A 455 -21.88 10.29 2.70
CA ASP A 455 -22.27 9.40 3.79
C ASP A 455 -22.71 10.24 5.01
N PHE A 456 -23.95 10.76 4.93
CA PHE A 456 -24.49 11.71 5.89
C PHE A 456 -24.59 11.10 7.30
N ASP A 457 -25.00 9.84 7.40
CA ASP A 457 -25.21 9.14 8.67
C ASP A 457 -23.90 8.51 9.21
N ASN A 458 -22.76 8.78 8.54
CA ASN A 458 -21.48 8.17 8.88
C ASN A 458 -21.57 6.65 9.00
N LEU A 459 -22.23 6.02 8.02
CA LEU A 459 -22.47 4.57 7.96
C LEU A 459 -21.17 3.79 7.71
N LEU A 460 -20.28 4.32 6.84
CA LEU A 460 -19.11 3.62 6.30
C LEU A 460 -17.82 3.97 7.05
N GLY A 461 -17.04 2.96 7.40
CA GLY A 461 -15.65 3.10 7.85
C GLY A 461 -15.46 4.02 9.06
N ARG A 462 -16.36 3.99 10.05
CA ARG A 462 -16.24 4.80 11.28
C ARG A 462 -14.86 4.61 11.92
N GLY A 463 -14.20 5.71 12.33
CA GLY A 463 -12.86 5.70 12.94
C GLY A 463 -11.71 5.47 11.94
N VAL A 464 -11.98 5.28 10.65
CA VAL A 464 -10.97 5.25 9.59
C VAL A 464 -10.69 6.67 9.11
N LEU A 465 -9.43 7.05 8.96
CA LEU A 465 -8.93 8.41 8.64
C LEU A 465 -9.17 9.45 9.74
N TRP A 466 -10.18 9.30 10.56
CA TRP A 466 -10.56 10.25 11.60
C TRP A 466 -10.43 9.59 12.97
N ALA A 467 -9.63 10.18 13.86
CA ALA A 467 -9.76 9.87 15.28
C ALA A 467 -11.11 10.43 15.77
N GLU A 468 -11.93 9.58 16.37
CA GLU A 468 -13.18 9.98 17.01
C GLU A 468 -12.88 10.69 18.33
#